data_6bf0804b4f05b62ed4839c22ed31e4df
#
_entry.id   6bf0804b4f05b62ed4839c22ed31e4df
#
_cell.length_a   1.000
_cell.length_b   1.000
_cell.length_c   1.000
_cell.angle_alpha   90.00
_cell.angle_beta   90.00
_cell.angle_gamma   90.00
#
_symmetry.space_group_name_H-M   'P 1'
#
loop_
_entity.id
_entity.type
_entity.pdbx_description
1 polymer ?
#
loop_
_entity_poly.entity_id
_entity_poly.type
_entity_poly.pdbx_seq_one_letter_code
_entity_poly.pdbx_strand_id
1 'polypeptide(L)'
;MRQAFNPYLPAGEYVPDAEPHVFGDRVYIYGSHDRFGAPMFCINDYVCWSAPVDDLTDWRYEGVIFRKEQDSKNRFGLRLLFAPDVVQGDDGRYYMYYAFDFMGIMGVAVADSPTGPFQFHGHVHYADGTIWGRKEGDSFPFDPGALVDDDGRVFLFSGFYTPVPAVVTGLRKLGFEGGYVLELLSLIHI
;
A
#
# COMPACT_ATOMS: atom_id res chain seq x y z
N MET A 1 -15.76 -11.52 24.05
CA MET A 1 -15.28 -11.60 22.63
C MET A 1 -16.49 -11.94 21.80
N ARG A 2 -16.83 -11.10 20.82
CA ARG A 2 -17.89 -11.41 19.84
C ARG A 2 -17.29 -12.09 18.62
N GLN A 3 -18.03 -12.97 17.97
CA GLN A 3 -17.56 -13.66 16.78
C GLN A 3 -17.60 -12.70 15.58
N ALA A 4 -16.48 -12.55 14.88
CA ALA A 4 -16.45 -11.90 13.60
C ALA A 4 -17.14 -12.74 12.52
N PHE A 5 -17.78 -12.10 11.56
CA PHE A 5 -18.46 -12.76 10.46
C PHE A 5 -17.67 -12.59 9.16
N ASN A 6 -17.87 -13.50 8.23
CA ASN A 6 -17.34 -13.39 6.86
C ASN A 6 -18.51 -13.39 5.88
N PRO A 7 -18.70 -12.36 5.02
CA PRO A 7 -17.82 -11.19 4.90
C PRO A 7 -17.95 -10.26 6.12
N TYR A 8 -16.84 -9.60 6.48
CA TYR A 8 -16.80 -8.65 7.60
C TYR A 8 -17.13 -7.20 7.15
N LEU A 9 -16.99 -6.88 5.87
CA LEU A 9 -17.42 -5.61 5.28
C LEU A 9 -18.80 -5.75 4.61
N PRO A 10 -19.51 -4.63 4.39
CA PRO A 10 -20.79 -4.63 3.67
C PRO A 10 -20.67 -5.25 2.27
N ALA A 11 -21.74 -5.90 1.80
CA ALA A 11 -21.74 -6.65 0.54
C ALA A 11 -21.45 -5.82 -0.73
N GLY A 12 -21.52 -4.50 -0.67
CA GLY A 12 -21.19 -3.59 -1.76
C GLY A 12 -19.78 -3.01 -1.72
N GLU A 13 -18.99 -3.40 -0.71
CA GLU A 13 -17.64 -2.91 -0.50
C GLU A 13 -16.60 -3.95 -0.95
N TYR A 14 -15.64 -3.52 -1.74
CA TYR A 14 -14.61 -4.39 -2.32
C TYR A 14 -13.23 -3.80 -2.07
N VAL A 15 -12.58 -4.30 -1.02
CA VAL A 15 -11.22 -3.89 -0.59
C VAL A 15 -10.29 -5.11 -0.69
N PRO A 16 -9.85 -5.49 -1.90
CA PRO A 16 -8.90 -6.58 -2.09
C PRO A 16 -7.51 -6.18 -1.60
N ASP A 17 -6.64 -7.19 -1.42
CA ASP A 17 -5.25 -7.04 -0.96
C ASP A 17 -5.17 -6.25 0.35
N ALA A 18 -6.15 -6.48 1.24
CA ALA A 18 -6.29 -5.68 2.45
C ALA A 18 -5.28 -6.10 3.52
N GLU A 19 -4.46 -5.13 3.95
CA GLU A 19 -3.52 -5.31 5.05
C GLU A 19 -4.13 -4.77 6.36
N PRO A 20 -4.31 -5.65 7.38
CA PRO A 20 -4.84 -5.27 8.67
C PRO A 20 -3.71 -4.82 9.62
N HIS A 21 -3.88 -3.65 10.23
CA HIS A 21 -2.97 -3.13 11.25
C HIS A 21 -3.69 -2.77 12.54
N VAL A 22 -3.04 -2.99 13.67
CA VAL A 22 -3.54 -2.55 14.97
C VAL A 22 -2.78 -1.30 15.40
N PHE A 23 -3.53 -0.19 15.52
CA PHE A 23 -3.01 1.04 16.11
C PHE A 23 -3.89 1.42 17.29
N GLY A 24 -3.29 1.45 18.47
CA GLY A 24 -4.02 1.67 19.72
C GLY A 24 -4.99 0.52 20.01
N ASP A 25 -6.27 0.85 20.15
CA ASP A 25 -7.35 -0.07 20.50
C ASP A 25 -8.19 -0.52 19.28
N ARG A 26 -7.76 -0.20 18.06
CA ARG A 26 -8.50 -0.51 16.83
C ARG A 26 -7.66 -1.26 15.80
N VAL A 27 -8.34 -2.13 15.04
CA VAL A 27 -7.85 -2.69 13.79
C VAL A 27 -8.26 -1.77 12.65
N TYR A 28 -7.32 -1.46 11.77
CA TYR A 28 -7.54 -0.71 10.54
C TYR A 28 -7.25 -1.60 9.34
N ILE A 29 -7.99 -1.43 8.26
CA ILE A 29 -7.80 -2.16 7.01
C ILE A 29 -7.51 -1.17 5.91
N TYR A 30 -6.39 -1.42 5.23
CA TYR A 30 -5.93 -0.69 4.06
C TYR A 30 -5.82 -1.67 2.89
N GLY A 31 -6.35 -1.32 1.74
CA GLY A 31 -6.30 -2.21 0.58
C GLY A 31 -6.58 -1.46 -0.71
N SER A 32 -6.39 -2.15 -1.83
CA SER A 32 -6.90 -1.69 -3.11
C SER A 32 -8.41 -1.45 -3.01
N HIS A 33 -8.96 -0.62 -3.89
CA HIS A 33 -10.39 -0.33 -3.81
C HIS A 33 -11.06 -0.54 -5.17
N ASP A 34 -11.89 -1.55 -5.23
CA ASP A 34 -12.59 -1.97 -6.44
C ASP A 34 -14.02 -1.40 -6.53
N ARG A 35 -14.62 -1.51 -7.69
CA ARG A 35 -16.01 -1.21 -7.95
C ARG A 35 -16.66 -2.35 -8.71
N PHE A 36 -17.79 -2.83 -8.22
CA PHE A 36 -18.55 -3.89 -8.90
C PHE A 36 -18.87 -3.52 -10.35
N GLY A 37 -18.65 -4.44 -11.26
CA GLY A 37 -18.91 -4.26 -12.69
C GLY A 37 -17.97 -3.28 -13.40
N ALA A 38 -16.90 -2.82 -12.75
CA ALA A 38 -15.92 -1.99 -13.41
C ALA A 38 -15.14 -2.75 -14.48
N PRO A 39 -14.61 -2.06 -15.51
CA PRO A 39 -13.82 -2.71 -16.55
C PRO A 39 -12.42 -3.12 -16.08
N MET A 40 -11.98 -2.66 -14.91
CA MET A 40 -10.66 -2.88 -14.34
C MET A 40 -10.76 -2.90 -12.81
N PHE A 41 -9.80 -3.55 -12.14
CA PHE A 41 -9.62 -3.54 -10.69
C PHE A 41 -8.88 -2.27 -10.22
N CYS A 42 -8.86 -1.98 -8.93
CA CYS A 42 -8.15 -0.87 -8.26
C CYS A 42 -8.45 0.52 -8.86
N ILE A 43 -9.67 0.75 -9.31
CA ILE A 43 -10.01 1.99 -10.01
C ILE A 43 -10.45 3.14 -9.10
N ASN A 44 -10.78 2.84 -7.85
CA ASN A 44 -11.21 3.84 -6.88
C ASN A 44 -10.02 4.41 -6.09
N ASP A 45 -10.29 5.47 -5.33
CA ASP A 45 -9.37 6.02 -4.33
C ASP A 45 -9.28 5.09 -3.11
N TYR A 46 -8.20 5.15 -2.35
CA TYR A 46 -8.08 4.34 -1.15
C TYR A 46 -9.05 4.77 -0.06
N VAL A 47 -9.65 3.79 0.58
CA VAL A 47 -10.53 3.94 1.74
C VAL A 47 -9.94 3.22 2.94
N CYS A 48 -10.46 3.55 4.13
CA CYS A 48 -10.12 2.85 5.35
C CYS A 48 -11.40 2.38 6.06
N TRP A 49 -11.32 1.19 6.61
CA TRP A 49 -12.30 0.63 7.53
C TRP A 49 -11.60 0.29 8.84
N SER A 50 -12.29 0.47 9.97
CA SER A 50 -11.73 0.12 11.28
C SER A 50 -12.78 -0.51 12.20
N ALA A 51 -12.29 -1.33 13.14
CA ALA A 51 -13.10 -1.93 14.20
C ALA A 51 -12.33 -1.93 15.52
N PRO A 52 -13.00 -1.92 16.68
CA PRO A 52 -12.35 -2.15 17.95
C PRO A 52 -11.69 -3.54 17.98
N VAL A 53 -10.51 -3.67 18.59
CA VAL A 53 -9.81 -4.98 18.68
C VAL A 53 -10.57 -6.02 19.50
N ASP A 54 -11.47 -5.58 20.38
CA ASP A 54 -12.31 -6.44 21.20
C ASP A 54 -13.70 -6.73 20.59
N ASP A 55 -14.08 -6.03 19.50
CA ASP A 55 -15.33 -6.27 18.77
C ASP A 55 -15.16 -6.14 17.24
N LEU A 56 -14.63 -7.16 16.60
CA LEU A 56 -14.46 -7.23 15.14
C LEU A 56 -15.79 -7.42 14.37
N THR A 57 -16.91 -7.16 14.99
CA THR A 57 -18.23 -7.07 14.34
C THR A 57 -18.69 -5.63 14.15
N ASP A 58 -18.01 -4.65 14.79
CA ASP A 58 -18.34 -3.22 14.74
C ASP A 58 -17.41 -2.47 13.76
N TRP A 59 -17.50 -2.82 12.48
CA TRP A 59 -16.74 -2.15 11.41
C TRP A 59 -17.33 -0.80 11.05
N ARG A 60 -16.48 0.21 11.01
CA ARG A 60 -16.82 1.59 10.64
C ARG A 60 -16.07 2.01 9.39
N TYR A 61 -16.79 2.64 8.46
CA TYR A 61 -16.19 3.31 7.31
C TYR A 61 -15.56 4.63 7.73
N GLU A 62 -14.28 4.77 7.54
CA GLU A 62 -13.51 5.97 7.90
C GLU A 62 -13.44 6.99 6.76
N GLY A 63 -13.86 6.60 5.56
CA GLY A 63 -13.89 7.47 4.39
C GLY A 63 -12.76 7.22 3.41
N VAL A 64 -12.67 8.11 2.42
CA VAL A 64 -11.57 8.16 1.46
C VAL A 64 -10.35 8.75 2.16
N ILE A 65 -9.28 7.96 2.25
CA ILE A 65 -8.05 8.33 2.96
C ILE A 65 -6.96 8.89 2.07
N PHE A 66 -6.95 8.54 0.78
CA PHE A 66 -6.00 9.05 -0.21
C PHE A 66 -6.63 9.05 -1.60
N ARG A 67 -6.52 10.19 -2.30
CA ARG A 67 -7.00 10.33 -3.67
C ARG A 67 -5.84 10.15 -4.64
N LYS A 68 -6.07 9.38 -5.69
CA LYS A 68 -5.04 9.05 -6.68
C LYS A 68 -4.48 10.27 -7.42
N GLU A 69 -5.24 11.36 -7.54
CA GLU A 69 -4.78 12.61 -8.16
C GLU A 69 -3.75 13.37 -7.31
N GLN A 70 -3.60 13.02 -6.03
CA GLN A 70 -2.62 13.62 -5.15
C GLN A 70 -1.19 13.22 -5.53
N ASP A 71 -1.01 12.03 -6.13
CA ASP A 71 0.30 11.64 -6.65
C ASP A 71 0.72 12.51 -7.82
N SER A 72 1.92 13.09 -7.73
CA SER A 72 2.46 14.04 -8.72
C SER A 72 2.55 13.45 -10.14
N LYS A 73 2.59 12.10 -10.26
CA LYS A 73 2.61 11.38 -11.54
C LYS A 73 1.23 10.94 -12.01
N ASN A 74 0.18 11.26 -11.25
CA ASN A 74 -1.21 10.87 -11.55
C ASN A 74 -2.21 12.03 -11.51
N ARG A 75 -1.79 13.23 -11.79
CA ARG A 75 -2.61 14.47 -11.67
C ARG A 75 -3.97 14.42 -12.35
N PHE A 76 -4.20 13.49 -13.27
CA PHE A 76 -5.47 13.31 -13.97
C PHE A 76 -6.26 12.10 -13.46
N GLY A 77 -5.79 11.38 -12.43
CA GLY A 77 -6.46 10.22 -11.85
C GLY A 77 -6.64 9.03 -12.80
N LEU A 78 -5.86 8.96 -13.88
CA LEU A 78 -6.01 7.92 -14.91
C LEU A 78 -5.29 6.61 -14.57
N ARG A 79 -4.38 6.64 -13.59
CA ARG A 79 -3.61 5.48 -13.17
C ARG A 79 -4.22 4.85 -11.94
N LEU A 80 -3.92 3.58 -11.77
CA LEU A 80 -4.45 2.73 -10.70
C LEU A 80 -3.52 2.77 -9.48
N LEU A 81 -4.10 2.55 -8.30
CA LEU A 81 -3.38 2.42 -7.04
C LEU A 81 -3.56 0.99 -6.54
N PHE A 82 -2.46 0.23 -6.44
CA PHE A 82 -2.48 -1.18 -6.04
C PHE A 82 -2.00 -1.36 -4.61
N ALA A 83 -2.52 -2.40 -3.94
CA ALA A 83 -2.05 -2.98 -2.70
C ALA A 83 -1.27 -2.00 -1.79
N PRO A 84 -1.94 -1.13 -1.01
CA PRO A 84 -1.25 -0.26 -0.07
C PRO A 84 -0.92 -0.99 1.22
N ASP A 85 0.16 -0.59 1.89
CA ASP A 85 0.46 -0.97 3.26
C ASP A 85 0.79 0.26 4.11
N VAL A 86 0.50 0.21 5.42
CA VAL A 86 0.64 1.35 6.33
C VAL A 86 1.45 0.99 7.57
N VAL A 87 2.44 1.80 7.89
CA VAL A 87 3.19 1.69 9.15
C VAL A 87 3.16 3.00 9.92
N GLN A 88 3.33 2.92 11.23
CA GLN A 88 3.58 4.11 12.05
C GLN A 88 5.10 4.32 12.18
N GLY A 89 5.56 5.52 11.85
CA GLY A 89 6.94 5.92 12.03
C GLY A 89 7.26 6.36 13.47
N ASP A 90 8.54 6.47 13.79
CA ASP A 90 9.02 6.92 15.10
C ASP A 90 8.60 8.35 15.44
N ASP A 91 8.27 9.15 14.43
CA ASP A 91 7.72 10.50 14.58
C ASP A 91 6.22 10.51 14.93
N GLY A 92 5.62 9.31 15.08
CA GLY A 92 4.22 9.11 15.43
C GLY A 92 3.26 9.28 14.25
N ARG A 93 3.74 9.64 13.07
CA ARG A 93 2.92 9.74 11.86
C ARG A 93 2.76 8.37 11.18
N TYR A 94 1.79 8.29 10.28
CA TYR A 94 1.45 7.09 9.53
C TYR A 94 1.91 7.25 8.09
N TYR A 95 2.62 6.25 7.58
CA TYR A 95 3.20 6.23 6.23
C TYR A 95 2.57 5.10 5.44
N MET A 96 1.93 5.46 4.34
CA MET A 96 1.28 4.52 3.43
C MET A 96 2.16 4.36 2.19
N TYR A 97 2.62 3.13 1.96
CA TYR A 97 3.30 2.73 0.73
C TYR A 97 2.28 2.15 -0.22
N TYR A 98 2.43 2.40 -1.51
CA TYR A 98 1.54 1.86 -2.53
C TYR A 98 2.25 1.63 -3.86
N ALA A 99 1.90 0.54 -4.55
CA ALA A 99 2.34 0.32 -5.92
C ALA A 99 1.53 1.20 -6.88
N PHE A 100 2.25 1.90 -7.74
CA PHE A 100 1.65 2.89 -8.62
C PHE A 100 1.51 2.33 -10.03
N ASP A 101 0.37 1.70 -10.32
CA ASP A 101 0.10 1.04 -11.59
C ASP A 101 1.28 0.10 -11.98
N PHE A 102 1.43 -0.23 -13.24
CA PHE A 102 2.60 -0.95 -13.76
C PHE A 102 3.76 0.00 -14.10
N MET A 103 3.92 1.06 -13.32
CA MET A 103 4.99 2.04 -13.52
C MET A 103 6.34 1.62 -12.92
N GLY A 104 6.36 0.59 -12.05
CA GLY A 104 7.55 0.25 -11.28
C GLY A 104 8.03 1.44 -10.44
N ILE A 105 7.11 2.00 -9.68
CA ILE A 105 7.33 3.11 -8.75
C ILE A 105 6.57 2.78 -7.48
N MET A 106 7.22 2.99 -6.34
CA MET A 106 6.60 2.89 -5.03
C MET A 106 6.28 4.29 -4.52
N GLY A 107 4.99 4.60 -4.39
CA GLY A 107 4.52 5.85 -3.82
C GLY A 107 4.52 5.81 -2.30
N VAL A 108 4.66 6.98 -1.67
CA VAL A 108 4.57 7.17 -0.23
C VAL A 108 3.63 8.34 0.05
N ALA A 109 2.67 8.12 0.93
CA ALA A 109 1.81 9.17 1.47
C ALA A 109 1.89 9.18 3.00
N VAL A 110 1.66 10.31 3.64
CA VAL A 110 1.80 10.50 5.09
C VAL A 110 0.56 11.14 5.69
N ALA A 111 0.22 10.75 6.92
CA ALA A 111 -0.88 11.32 7.70
C ALA A 111 -0.53 11.40 9.19
N ASP A 112 -1.20 12.28 9.92
CA ASP A 112 -1.11 12.38 11.38
C ASP A 112 -2.06 11.42 12.10
N SER A 113 -2.93 10.72 11.36
CA SER A 113 -3.91 9.77 11.87
C SER A 113 -3.94 8.50 11.02
N PRO A 114 -4.19 7.31 11.61
CA PRO A 114 -4.35 6.08 10.84
C PRO A 114 -5.54 6.11 9.87
N THR A 115 -6.52 7.00 10.10
CA THR A 115 -7.66 7.22 9.20
C THR A 115 -7.40 8.31 8.16
N GLY A 116 -6.16 8.80 8.05
CA GLY A 116 -5.82 9.90 7.14
C GLY A 116 -6.40 11.27 7.59
N PRO A 117 -6.63 12.21 6.66
CA PRO A 117 -6.32 12.08 5.22
C PRO A 117 -4.82 12.01 4.96
N PHE A 118 -4.40 11.03 4.18
CA PHE A 118 -3.02 10.94 3.74
C PHE A 118 -2.72 12.00 2.68
N GLN A 119 -1.52 12.55 2.73
CA GLN A 119 -1.01 13.49 1.74
C GLN A 119 0.16 12.87 0.99
N PHE A 120 0.22 13.07 -0.32
CA PHE A 120 1.35 12.60 -1.10
C PHE A 120 2.66 13.16 -0.54
N HIS A 121 3.58 12.27 -0.18
CA HIS A 121 4.87 12.62 0.41
C HIS A 121 6.00 12.56 -0.63
N GLY A 122 5.97 11.54 -1.50
CA GLY A 122 6.97 11.34 -2.53
C GLY A 122 6.94 9.92 -3.09
N HIS A 123 8.03 9.53 -3.74
CA HIS A 123 8.28 8.16 -4.18
C HIS A 123 9.54 7.65 -3.50
N VAL A 124 9.60 6.36 -3.17
CA VAL A 124 10.81 5.76 -2.60
C VAL A 124 11.98 6.00 -3.54
N HIS A 125 13.08 6.52 -3.01
CA HIS A 125 14.24 6.94 -3.79
C HIS A 125 15.56 6.77 -3.03
N TYR A 126 16.63 6.73 -3.77
CA TYR A 126 17.99 6.73 -3.25
C TYR A 126 18.38 8.10 -2.70
N ALA A 127 19.45 8.15 -1.90
CA ALA A 127 19.98 9.40 -1.34
C ALA A 127 20.38 10.43 -2.41
N ASP A 128 20.65 10.00 -3.64
CA ASP A 128 20.94 10.88 -4.79
C ASP A 128 19.69 11.42 -5.49
N GLY A 129 18.50 11.09 -4.98
CA GLY A 129 17.20 11.51 -5.53
C GLY A 129 16.69 10.64 -6.68
N THR A 130 17.44 9.60 -7.10
CA THR A 130 16.96 8.68 -8.13
C THR A 130 15.85 7.82 -7.57
N ILE A 131 14.68 7.83 -8.22
CA ILE A 131 13.53 6.99 -7.83
C ILE A 131 13.94 5.51 -7.92
N TRP A 132 13.61 4.73 -6.90
CA TRP A 132 13.79 3.28 -6.91
C TRP A 132 13.03 2.64 -8.07
N GLY A 133 13.65 1.68 -8.72
CA GLY A 133 13.18 1.07 -9.97
C GLY A 133 13.69 1.78 -11.24
N ARG A 134 14.64 2.72 -11.09
CA ARG A 134 15.22 3.49 -12.22
C ARG A 134 16.73 3.35 -12.37
N LYS A 135 17.42 2.69 -11.44
CA LYS A 135 18.83 2.32 -11.61
C LYS A 135 18.95 0.95 -12.27
N GLU A 136 20.05 0.75 -12.99
CA GLU A 136 20.37 -0.57 -13.54
C GLU A 136 20.51 -1.59 -12.39
N GLY A 137 19.82 -2.72 -12.52
CA GLY A 137 19.79 -3.77 -11.49
C GLY A 137 18.73 -3.58 -10.41
N ASP A 138 17.95 -2.50 -10.44
CA ASP A 138 16.81 -2.36 -9.54
C ASP A 138 15.76 -3.47 -9.79
N SER A 139 15.19 -3.97 -8.72
CA SER A 139 13.95 -4.74 -8.80
C SER A 139 12.80 -3.84 -9.24
N PHE A 140 11.73 -4.46 -9.76
CA PHE A 140 10.50 -3.73 -10.08
C PHE A 140 9.70 -3.48 -8.80
N PRO A 141 9.55 -2.22 -8.34
CA PRO A 141 8.75 -1.90 -7.16
C PRO A 141 7.28 -2.24 -7.36
N PHE A 142 6.78 -3.17 -6.55
CA PHE A 142 5.39 -3.64 -6.62
C PHE A 142 4.97 -4.31 -5.30
N ASP A 143 3.67 -4.30 -4.98
CA ASP A 143 3.07 -4.92 -3.80
C ASP A 143 3.91 -4.70 -2.53
N PRO A 144 3.84 -3.50 -1.92
CA PRO A 144 4.59 -3.19 -0.73
C PRO A 144 4.07 -3.93 0.50
N GLY A 145 5.00 -4.35 1.36
CA GLY A 145 4.74 -4.65 2.75
C GLY A 145 5.78 -3.88 3.58
N ALA A 146 5.37 -3.10 4.54
CA ALA A 146 6.27 -2.27 5.33
C ALA A 146 6.32 -2.71 6.79
N LEU A 147 7.48 -2.61 7.40
CA LEU A 147 7.71 -2.95 8.81
C LEU A 147 8.65 -1.92 9.43
N VAL A 148 8.26 -1.40 10.58
CA VAL A 148 9.18 -0.74 11.50
C VAL A 148 9.46 -1.73 12.62
N ASP A 149 10.72 -2.14 12.80
CA ASP A 149 11.09 -3.10 13.84
C ASP A 149 11.26 -2.42 15.22
N ASP A 150 11.51 -3.24 16.24
CA ASP A 150 11.66 -2.76 17.63
C ASP A 150 12.87 -1.84 17.82
N ASP A 151 13.85 -1.87 16.92
CA ASP A 151 15.03 -1.01 16.90
C ASP A 151 14.82 0.28 16.07
N GLY A 152 13.62 0.48 15.53
CA GLY A 152 13.26 1.63 14.68
C GLY A 152 13.77 1.53 13.24
N ARG A 153 14.29 0.36 12.82
CA ARG A 153 14.67 0.15 11.41
C ARG A 153 13.43 -0.07 10.57
N VAL A 154 13.43 0.51 9.38
CA VAL A 154 12.32 0.42 8.44
C VAL A 154 12.67 -0.57 7.33
N PHE A 155 11.84 -1.58 7.17
CA PHE A 155 11.97 -2.57 6.11
C PHE A 155 10.79 -2.44 5.13
N LEU A 156 11.11 -2.40 3.86
CA LEU A 156 10.15 -2.41 2.78
C LEU A 156 10.29 -3.71 1.99
N PHE A 157 9.29 -4.56 2.11
CA PHE A 157 9.13 -5.75 1.29
C PHE A 157 8.44 -5.35 -0.01
N SER A 158 8.86 -5.92 -1.11
CA SER A 158 8.24 -5.63 -2.41
C SER A 158 8.48 -6.77 -3.37
N GLY A 159 7.59 -6.97 -4.30
CA GLY A 159 7.80 -7.89 -5.39
C GLY A 159 6.53 -8.60 -5.85
N PHE A 160 6.70 -9.32 -6.94
CA PHE A 160 5.64 -10.11 -7.54
C PHE A 160 6.24 -11.34 -8.21
N TYR A 161 5.56 -12.48 -8.09
CA TYR A 161 5.95 -13.70 -8.77
C TYR A 161 4.72 -14.45 -9.32
N THR A 162 4.85 -14.98 -10.53
CA THR A 162 3.83 -15.84 -11.10
C THR A 162 4.46 -17.16 -11.60
N PRO A 163 3.85 -18.31 -11.33
CA PRO A 163 4.35 -19.61 -11.79
C PRO A 163 4.09 -19.88 -13.29
N VAL A 164 3.35 -19.02 -14.00
CA VAL A 164 3.04 -19.22 -15.42
C VAL A 164 4.26 -18.90 -16.28
N PRO A 165 4.93 -19.88 -16.93
CA PRO A 165 6.27 -19.68 -17.54
C PRO A 165 6.35 -18.56 -18.57
N ALA A 166 5.35 -18.40 -19.45
CA ALA A 166 5.36 -17.36 -20.48
C ALA A 166 5.21 -15.96 -19.87
N VAL A 167 4.38 -15.83 -18.85
CA VAL A 167 4.17 -14.57 -18.09
C VAL A 167 5.42 -14.28 -17.28
N VAL A 168 6.00 -15.29 -16.59
CA VAL A 168 7.25 -15.15 -15.81
C VAL A 168 8.38 -14.61 -16.68
N THR A 169 8.59 -15.15 -17.89
CA THR A 169 9.65 -14.68 -18.79
C THR A 169 9.44 -13.23 -19.20
N GLY A 170 8.19 -12.83 -19.45
CA GLY A 170 7.84 -11.43 -19.76
C GLY A 170 8.05 -10.51 -18.56
N LEU A 171 7.59 -10.93 -17.39
CA LEU A 171 7.70 -10.16 -16.14
C LEU A 171 9.16 -10.04 -15.68
N ARG A 172 9.99 -11.08 -15.80
CA ARG A 172 11.43 -11.01 -15.51
C ARG A 172 12.15 -9.95 -16.31
N LYS A 173 11.78 -9.77 -17.58
CA LYS A 173 12.33 -8.69 -18.42
C LYS A 173 11.97 -7.29 -17.92
N LEU A 174 10.92 -7.17 -17.10
CA LEU A 174 10.49 -5.96 -16.43
C LEU A 174 11.03 -5.86 -14.98
N GLY A 175 11.83 -6.84 -14.52
CA GLY A 175 12.38 -6.87 -13.16
C GLY A 175 11.49 -7.56 -12.12
N PHE A 176 10.41 -8.26 -12.52
CA PHE A 176 9.61 -9.09 -11.62
C PHE A 176 10.28 -10.46 -11.42
N GLU A 177 11.21 -10.54 -10.49
CA GLU A 177 12.02 -11.75 -10.25
C GLU A 177 11.70 -12.45 -8.91
N GLY A 178 10.68 -11.97 -8.19
CA GLY A 178 10.31 -12.48 -6.87
C GLY A 178 10.19 -11.37 -5.83
N GLY A 179 10.27 -11.76 -4.56
CA GLY A 179 10.22 -10.81 -3.44
C GLY A 179 11.59 -10.25 -3.09
N TYR A 180 11.62 -9.00 -2.69
CA TYR A 180 12.80 -8.26 -2.25
C TYR A 180 12.53 -7.63 -0.88
N VAL A 181 13.58 -7.40 -0.12
CA VAL A 181 13.55 -6.66 1.14
C VAL A 181 14.58 -5.54 1.03
N LEU A 182 14.16 -4.34 1.32
CA LEU A 182 15.01 -3.16 1.42
C LEU A 182 14.99 -2.68 2.87
N GLU A 183 16.15 -2.41 3.44
CA GLU A 183 16.26 -1.59 4.64
C GLU A 183 16.34 -0.13 4.22
N LEU A 184 15.42 0.67 4.69
CA LEU A 184 15.35 2.08 4.35
C LEU A 184 16.17 2.91 5.34
N LEU A 185 16.88 3.92 4.86
CA LEU A 185 17.59 4.90 5.69
C LEU A 185 16.61 5.89 6.38
N SER A 186 15.44 6.02 5.85
CA SER A 186 14.30 6.76 6.42
C SER A 186 13.00 6.20 5.81
N LEU A 187 11.86 6.74 6.20
CA LEU A 187 10.54 6.31 5.69
C LEU A 187 10.32 6.58 4.17
N ILE A 188 11.32 7.02 3.42
CA ILE A 188 11.25 7.23 1.97
C ILE A 188 12.59 7.01 1.25
N HIS A 189 13.72 6.94 1.96
CA HIS A 189 15.05 6.82 1.34
C HIS A 189 15.62 5.39 1.48
N ILE A 190 16.23 4.91 0.41
CA ILE A 190 17.07 3.70 0.37
C ILE A 190 18.52 4.11 0.56
#